data_19d8832689cf6eed9e695948b1762bb8
#
_entry.id   19d8832689cf6eed9e695948b1762bb8
#
_cell.length_a   1.000
_cell.length_b   1.000
_cell.length_c   1.000
_cell.angle_alpha   90.00
_cell.angle_beta   90.00
_cell.angle_gamma   90.00
#
_symmetry.space_group_name_H-M   'P 1'
#
loop_
_entity.id
_entity.type
_entity.pdbx_description
1 polymer ?
#
loop_
_entity_poly.entity_id
_entity_poly.type
_entity_poly.pdbx_seq_one_letter_code
_entity_poly.pdbx_strand_id
1 'polypeptide(L)'
;MIFISILTLIVAKALPSLNSNLSSIYFTRISAIIFVYAGVLSFNSLYIQSIGSGIGIYSGLFHVTQVSHIIEVFLLIIGSFILIAWPLIQTTPIYKGGTKLNNKNITGNTSSTASVEREILLDTNTSNINYSTDYSLIVLFSTMGATLLISSSDLVSMYLSIELQSFGVYVLSTLYRDSESSTSAGLKYFLLGGLSSCLILLGAGLIYAFTGLTNFESIYSLISVNEINYISQGLSLGLILIIIGFLFKIAAAPLHNWSPDVYDDTPTIVTIWLTIMPKISILILLLELYTQIGFIGGLDSLIINTNGYAEILNTITTLNINSNIFTHQEIGGANAVNSIYLIKNLLLISSLLSLIIGTVVGLSQTRIKRLLAYSTISHIGFILLALAINTEQSIDSLLFYIIQYTITNLNVFLIIIALSYN
;
A
#
# COMPACT_ATOMS: atom_id res chain seq x y z
N MET A 1 -5.04 -1.38 19.73
CA MET A 1 -3.73 -0.96 20.29
C MET A 1 -3.20 0.30 19.59
N ILE A 2 -3.00 0.29 18.27
CA ILE A 2 -2.48 1.45 17.50
C ILE A 2 -3.35 2.71 17.68
N PHE A 3 -4.66 2.60 17.64
CA PHE A 3 -5.57 3.73 17.85
C PHE A 3 -5.39 4.40 19.23
N ILE A 4 -5.32 3.60 20.30
CA ILE A 4 -5.10 4.10 21.66
C ILE A 4 -3.72 4.79 21.75
N SER A 5 -2.70 4.24 21.12
CA SER A 5 -1.36 4.82 21.11
C SER A 5 -1.31 6.16 20.34
N ILE A 6 -2.05 6.30 19.26
CA ILE A 6 -2.19 7.58 18.56
C ILE A 6 -2.80 8.63 19.48
N LEU A 7 -3.89 8.31 20.16
CA LEU A 7 -4.54 9.22 21.10
C LEU A 7 -3.60 9.64 22.24
N THR A 8 -2.88 8.68 22.84
CA THR A 8 -1.94 8.98 23.93
C THR A 8 -0.77 9.87 23.47
N LEU A 9 -0.23 9.64 22.27
CA LEU A 9 0.85 10.46 21.73
C LEU A 9 0.39 11.86 21.32
N ILE A 10 -0.83 12.02 20.82
CA ILE A 10 -1.42 13.34 20.53
C ILE A 10 -1.56 14.13 21.84
N VAL A 11 -2.09 13.51 22.89
CA VAL A 11 -2.21 14.15 24.22
C VAL A 11 -0.83 14.50 24.77
N ALA A 12 0.14 13.58 24.68
CA ALA A 12 1.51 13.84 25.14
C ALA A 12 2.17 15.02 24.42
N LYS A 13 1.89 15.17 23.11
CA LYS A 13 2.37 16.30 22.31
C LYS A 13 1.68 17.62 22.67
N ALA A 14 0.38 17.57 22.99
CA ALA A 14 -0.38 18.75 23.35
C ALA A 14 -0.01 19.31 24.73
N LEU A 15 0.56 18.51 25.63
CA LEU A 15 0.95 18.94 26.97
C LEU A 15 2.29 19.68 26.94
N PRO A 16 2.35 20.99 27.25
CA PRO A 16 3.57 21.79 27.16
C PRO A 16 4.66 21.32 28.13
N SER A 17 4.28 20.76 29.29
CA SER A 17 5.22 20.21 30.27
C SER A 17 5.99 18.98 29.76
N LEU A 18 5.41 18.16 28.91
CA LEU A 18 6.03 17.00 28.31
C LEU A 18 6.78 17.37 27.02
N ASN A 19 6.21 18.25 26.21
CA ASN A 19 6.79 18.62 24.91
C ASN A 19 8.13 19.37 25.03
N SER A 20 8.33 20.17 26.10
CA SER A 20 9.59 20.89 26.33
C SER A 20 10.76 19.98 26.71
N ASN A 21 10.48 18.79 27.25
CA ASN A 21 11.50 17.88 27.81
C ASN A 21 11.76 16.64 26.93
N LEU A 22 10.85 16.31 26.02
CA LEU A 22 10.95 15.11 25.16
C LEU A 22 11.56 15.48 23.81
N SER A 23 12.75 14.95 23.54
CA SER A 23 13.34 15.05 22.20
C SER A 23 12.52 14.21 21.21
N SER A 24 12.53 14.61 19.94
CA SER A 24 11.90 13.89 18.85
C SER A 24 12.30 12.41 18.75
N ILE A 25 13.51 12.08 19.17
CA ILE A 25 14.05 10.72 19.19
C ILE A 25 13.23 9.81 20.12
N TYR A 26 12.75 10.33 21.25
CA TYR A 26 11.90 9.54 22.16
C TYR A 26 10.55 9.20 21.52
N PHE A 27 9.92 10.12 20.78
CA PHE A 27 8.66 9.87 20.10
C PHE A 27 8.80 8.76 19.03
N THR A 28 9.87 8.76 18.24
CA THR A 28 10.12 7.72 17.25
C THR A 28 10.45 6.37 17.89
N ARG A 29 11.19 6.35 19.00
CA ARG A 29 11.46 5.11 19.76
C ARG A 29 10.20 4.54 20.40
N ILE A 30 9.37 5.39 20.99
CA ILE A 30 8.09 4.98 21.58
C ILE A 30 7.19 4.39 20.50
N SER A 31 7.09 5.03 19.33
CA SER A 31 6.29 4.49 18.22
C SER A 31 6.83 3.16 17.69
N ALA A 32 8.16 2.98 17.64
CA ALA A 32 8.75 1.68 17.29
C ALA A 32 8.40 0.59 18.31
N ILE A 33 8.46 0.89 19.62
CA ILE A 33 8.06 -0.04 20.69
C ILE A 33 6.57 -0.38 20.58
N ILE A 34 5.70 0.60 20.26
CA ILE A 34 4.28 0.38 20.06
C ILE A 34 4.04 -0.62 18.91
N PHE A 35 4.78 -0.52 17.81
CA PHE A 35 4.67 -1.46 16.70
C PHE A 35 5.10 -2.88 17.08
N VAL A 36 6.21 -3.02 17.78
CA VAL A 36 6.64 -4.34 18.28
C VAL A 36 5.59 -4.93 19.21
N TYR A 37 5.08 -4.14 20.15
CA TYR A 37 4.08 -4.61 21.11
C TYR A 37 2.74 -4.97 20.41
N ALA A 38 2.29 -4.16 19.47
CA ALA A 38 1.11 -4.46 18.67
C ALA A 38 1.31 -5.74 17.83
N GLY A 39 2.50 -5.92 17.24
CA GLY A 39 2.86 -7.13 16.49
C GLY A 39 2.87 -8.39 17.36
N VAL A 40 3.36 -8.31 18.60
CA VAL A 40 3.32 -9.44 19.55
C VAL A 40 1.88 -9.77 19.96
N LEU A 41 1.02 -8.76 20.14
CA LEU A 41 -0.40 -8.98 20.45
C LEU A 41 -1.14 -9.63 19.29
N SER A 42 -0.92 -9.18 18.05
CA SER A 42 -1.54 -9.80 16.88
C SER A 42 -0.99 -11.21 16.64
N PHE A 43 0.30 -11.47 16.90
CA PHE A 43 0.86 -12.82 16.86
C PHE A 43 0.23 -13.75 17.91
N ASN A 44 0.01 -13.27 19.13
CA ASN A 44 -0.65 -14.06 20.18
C ASN A 44 -2.10 -14.41 19.80
N SER A 45 -2.80 -13.54 19.06
CA SER A 45 -4.17 -13.80 18.61
C SER A 45 -4.27 -14.95 17.59
N LEU A 46 -3.18 -15.31 16.90
CA LEU A 46 -3.13 -16.46 15.98
C LEU A 46 -3.40 -17.81 16.67
N TYR A 47 -3.14 -17.91 17.97
CA TYR A 47 -3.40 -19.14 18.75
C TYR A 47 -4.88 -19.32 19.13
N ILE A 48 -5.74 -18.35 18.82
CA ILE A 48 -7.19 -18.46 19.03
C ILE A 48 -7.76 -19.35 17.91
N GLN A 49 -8.17 -20.56 18.26
CA GLN A 49 -8.67 -21.58 17.30
C GLN A 49 -9.89 -21.15 16.48
N SER A 50 -10.67 -20.18 16.96
CA SER A 50 -11.86 -19.66 16.27
C SER A 50 -11.56 -18.84 15.01
N ILE A 51 -10.29 -18.46 14.78
CA ILE A 51 -9.89 -17.62 13.63
C ILE A 51 -9.72 -18.47 12.35
N GLY A 52 -9.68 -19.76 12.41
CA GLY A 52 -9.42 -20.63 11.25
C GLY A 52 -10.35 -20.41 10.05
N SER A 53 -11.64 -20.07 10.30
CA SER A 53 -12.62 -19.74 9.26
C SER A 53 -12.80 -18.25 9.00
N GLY A 54 -12.08 -17.38 9.76
CA GLY A 54 -12.27 -15.95 9.78
C GLY A 54 -13.34 -15.47 10.76
N ILE A 55 -13.16 -14.26 11.28
CA ILE A 55 -14.09 -13.61 12.21
C ILE A 55 -14.53 -12.28 11.59
N GLY A 56 -15.84 -12.12 11.36
CA GLY A 56 -16.45 -10.86 10.97
C GLY A 56 -16.60 -9.92 12.17
N ILE A 57 -16.12 -8.68 12.05
CA ILE A 57 -16.19 -7.64 13.06
C ILE A 57 -17.05 -6.51 12.54
N TYR A 58 -17.79 -5.82 13.42
CA TYR A 58 -18.68 -4.69 13.06
C TYR A 58 -19.68 -5.04 11.94
N SER A 59 -20.47 -6.09 12.16
CA SER A 59 -21.50 -6.55 11.20
C SER A 59 -20.94 -6.91 9.81
N GLY A 60 -19.69 -7.42 9.76
CA GLY A 60 -19.06 -7.85 8.51
C GLY A 60 -18.36 -6.73 7.72
N LEU A 61 -18.15 -5.55 8.30
CA LEU A 61 -17.32 -4.49 7.66
C LEU A 61 -15.85 -4.88 7.58
N PHE A 62 -15.38 -5.66 8.55
CA PHE A 62 -14.02 -6.19 8.60
C PHE A 62 -14.07 -7.70 8.80
N HIS A 63 -13.24 -8.41 8.07
CA HIS A 63 -13.11 -9.85 8.17
C HIS A 63 -11.65 -10.20 8.44
N VAL A 64 -11.41 -10.82 9.59
CA VAL A 64 -10.07 -11.15 10.04
C VAL A 64 -9.81 -12.62 9.80
N THR A 65 -8.87 -12.90 8.90
CA THR A 65 -8.41 -14.25 8.54
C THR A 65 -7.06 -14.56 9.19
N GLN A 66 -6.67 -15.82 9.20
CA GLN A 66 -5.33 -16.20 9.67
C GLN A 66 -4.21 -15.57 8.82
N VAL A 67 -4.42 -15.45 7.51
CA VAL A 67 -3.47 -14.84 6.59
C VAL A 67 -3.35 -13.33 6.86
N SER A 68 -4.48 -12.63 7.06
CA SER A 68 -4.47 -11.20 7.37
C SER A 68 -3.69 -10.89 8.65
N HIS A 69 -3.84 -11.71 9.69
CA HIS A 69 -3.07 -11.56 10.94
C HIS A 69 -1.57 -11.79 10.78
N ILE A 70 -1.16 -12.82 10.04
CA ILE A 70 0.27 -13.09 9.79
C ILE A 70 0.91 -11.90 9.07
N ILE A 71 0.21 -11.34 8.10
CA ILE A 71 0.70 -10.19 7.34
C ILE A 71 0.69 -8.92 8.18
N GLU A 72 -0.30 -8.72 9.04
CA GLU A 72 -0.33 -7.62 10.00
C GLU A 72 0.88 -7.66 10.93
N VAL A 73 1.22 -8.82 11.49
CA VAL A 73 2.44 -9.04 12.31
C VAL A 73 3.68 -8.64 11.52
N PHE A 74 3.80 -9.13 10.28
CA PHE A 74 4.93 -8.85 9.41
C PHE A 74 5.06 -7.35 9.12
N LEU A 75 3.95 -6.68 8.78
CA LEU A 75 3.90 -5.25 8.51
C LEU A 75 4.33 -4.43 9.73
N LEU A 76 3.87 -4.77 10.92
CA LEU A 76 4.23 -4.07 12.16
C LEU A 76 5.71 -4.26 12.53
N ILE A 77 6.26 -5.45 12.35
CA ILE A 77 7.69 -5.71 12.58
C ILE A 77 8.55 -4.88 11.60
N ILE A 78 8.24 -4.89 10.31
CA ILE A 78 8.96 -4.09 9.31
C ILE A 78 8.85 -2.60 9.62
N GLY A 79 7.65 -2.12 9.99
CA GLY A 79 7.44 -0.74 10.41
C GLY A 79 8.31 -0.32 11.58
N SER A 80 8.51 -1.20 12.56
CA SER A 80 9.40 -0.94 13.69
C SER A 80 10.86 -0.78 13.27
N PHE A 81 11.36 -1.63 12.34
CA PHE A 81 12.72 -1.51 11.81
C PHE A 81 12.95 -0.21 11.05
N ILE A 82 11.97 0.25 10.27
CA ILE A 82 12.05 1.53 9.55
C ILE A 82 12.15 2.69 10.55
N LEU A 83 11.35 2.66 11.62
CA LEU A 83 11.36 3.73 12.64
C LEU A 83 12.66 3.77 13.46
N ILE A 84 13.31 2.63 13.70
CA ILE A 84 14.59 2.58 14.42
C ILE A 84 15.69 3.31 13.64
N ALA A 85 15.66 3.28 12.31
CA ALA A 85 16.65 3.94 11.47
C ALA A 85 16.53 5.48 11.45
N TRP A 86 15.39 6.05 11.83
CA TRP A 86 15.12 7.49 11.79
C TRP A 86 16.03 8.36 12.69
N PRO A 87 16.30 8.01 13.95
CA PRO A 87 17.06 8.90 14.86
C PRO A 87 18.50 9.13 14.43
N LEU A 88 19.10 8.24 13.67
CA LEU A 88 20.49 8.32 13.24
C LEU A 88 20.76 9.51 12.31
N ILE A 89 19.75 9.98 11.58
CA ILE A 89 19.91 11.02 10.55
C ILE A 89 19.76 12.44 11.12
N GLN A 90 19.06 12.59 12.24
CA GLN A 90 18.79 13.91 12.83
C GLN A 90 19.91 14.44 13.73
N THR A 91 20.89 13.61 14.08
CA THR A 91 21.98 14.01 14.99
C THR A 91 23.12 14.75 14.31
N THR A 92 23.16 14.82 12.98
CA THR A 92 24.17 15.62 12.29
C THR A 92 23.58 16.98 11.91
N PRO A 93 24.04 18.08 12.52
CA PRO A 93 23.77 19.38 11.95
C PRO A 93 24.44 19.41 10.57
N ILE A 94 23.64 19.55 9.52
CA ILE A 94 24.17 19.78 8.17
C ILE A 94 24.82 21.17 8.23
N TYR A 95 26.11 21.21 8.52
CA TYR A 95 26.93 22.38 8.25
C TYR A 95 27.02 22.53 6.72
N LYS A 96 25.94 23.02 6.09
CA LYS A 96 26.05 23.56 4.74
C LYS A 96 26.95 24.79 4.81
N GLY A 97 28.17 24.56 4.32
CA GLY A 97 29.07 25.53 3.76
C GLY A 97 29.12 26.90 4.43
N GLY A 98 29.94 27.03 5.44
CA GLY A 98 30.40 28.36 5.82
C GLY A 98 30.97 29.05 4.63
N THR A 99 30.28 30.05 4.09
CA THR A 99 30.92 31.13 3.40
C THR A 99 32.01 31.66 4.35
N LYS A 100 33.27 31.46 3.94
CA LYS A 100 34.40 32.07 4.62
C LYS A 100 34.16 33.59 4.65
N LEU A 101 33.56 34.07 5.73
CA LEU A 101 33.58 35.48 6.06
C LEU A 101 35.02 35.82 6.37
N ASN A 102 35.65 36.46 5.40
CA ASN A 102 36.96 37.08 5.56
C ASN A 102 36.95 37.94 6.83
N ASN A 103 37.76 37.54 7.78
CA ASN A 103 38.14 38.38 8.92
C ASN A 103 38.71 39.69 8.40
N LYS A 104 37.94 40.77 8.38
CA LYS A 104 38.41 42.13 8.41
C LYS A 104 37.73 42.85 9.59
N ASN A 105 38.51 43.01 10.63
CA ASN A 105 38.50 44.09 11.65
C ASN A 105 37.08 44.66 11.98
N ILE A 106 36.48 44.16 13.05
CA ILE A 106 35.49 44.88 13.83
C ILE A 106 35.91 44.79 15.29
N THR A 107 36.64 45.81 15.73
CA THR A 107 36.81 46.17 17.13
C THR A 107 35.53 46.91 17.56
N GLY A 108 34.82 46.40 18.53
CA GLY A 108 33.76 47.16 19.18
C GLY A 108 32.47 46.40 19.47
N ASN A 109 32.22 46.16 20.76
CA ASN A 109 30.98 45.83 21.46
C ASN A 109 30.38 44.41 21.25
N THR A 110 30.80 43.53 22.14
CA THR A 110 30.49 42.06 22.18
C THR A 110 29.29 41.66 23.04
N SER A 111 28.25 42.44 23.20
CA SER A 111 27.12 42.06 24.07
C SER A 111 25.76 41.81 23.35
N SER A 112 25.60 42.26 22.10
CA SER A 112 24.32 42.11 21.38
C SER A 112 24.28 40.98 20.31
N THR A 113 25.46 40.55 19.86
CA THR A 113 25.53 39.49 18.82
C THR A 113 25.34 38.07 19.41
N ALA A 114 25.78 37.85 20.65
CA ALA A 114 25.63 36.54 21.31
C ALA A 114 24.18 36.18 21.67
N SER A 115 23.30 37.16 21.84
CA SER A 115 21.88 36.94 22.07
C SER A 115 21.15 36.59 20.77
N VAL A 116 21.48 37.26 19.68
CA VAL A 116 20.90 37.00 18.36
C VAL A 116 21.34 35.63 17.81
N GLU A 117 22.63 35.27 18.00
CA GLU A 117 23.11 33.92 17.61
C GLU A 117 22.47 32.82 18.46
N ARG A 118 22.19 33.05 19.75
CA ARG A 118 21.44 32.10 20.59
C ARG A 118 19.99 32.01 20.23
N GLU A 119 19.30 33.07 19.85
CA GLU A 119 17.91 33.03 19.35
C GLU A 119 17.83 32.32 18.00
N ILE A 120 18.75 32.56 17.08
CA ILE A 120 18.79 31.84 15.79
C ILE A 120 19.07 30.34 16.00
N LEU A 121 19.97 29.97 16.92
CA LEU A 121 20.23 28.58 17.28
C LEU A 121 19.07 27.92 18.03
N LEU A 122 18.31 28.65 18.81
CA LEU A 122 17.10 28.17 19.49
C LEU A 122 15.95 27.99 18.48
N ASP A 123 15.76 28.92 17.54
CA ASP A 123 14.72 28.82 16.52
C ASP A 123 15.00 27.66 15.53
N THR A 124 16.26 27.44 15.13
CA THR A 124 16.62 26.30 14.28
C THR A 124 16.44 24.96 15.00
N ASN A 125 16.72 24.90 16.30
CA ASN A 125 16.50 23.68 17.08
C ASN A 125 15.02 23.42 17.36
N THR A 126 14.20 24.46 17.58
CA THR A 126 12.75 24.28 17.81
C THR A 126 12.01 23.86 16.55
N SER A 127 12.38 24.39 15.37
CA SER A 127 11.78 23.97 14.09
C SER A 127 12.12 22.50 13.76
N ASN A 128 13.35 22.06 13.97
CA ASN A 128 13.77 20.68 13.72
C ASN A 128 13.12 19.67 14.69
N ILE A 129 12.87 20.07 15.95
CA ILE A 129 12.22 19.22 16.96
C ILE A 129 10.77 18.96 16.60
N ASN A 130 10.04 19.95 16.07
CA ASN A 130 8.64 19.81 15.72
C ASN A 130 8.40 18.88 14.52
N TYR A 131 9.24 18.92 13.50
CA TYR A 131 9.12 18.06 12.32
C TYR A 131 9.23 16.58 12.64
N SER A 132 10.09 16.21 13.54
CA SER A 132 10.34 14.80 13.86
C SER A 132 9.27 14.15 14.75
N THR A 133 8.60 14.92 15.60
CA THR A 133 7.45 14.43 16.38
C THR A 133 6.26 14.16 15.49
N ASP A 134 6.03 15.01 14.48
CA ASP A 134 4.95 14.84 13.52
C ASP A 134 5.14 13.60 12.65
N TYR A 135 6.37 13.31 12.25
CA TYR A 135 6.68 12.09 11.50
C TYR A 135 6.14 10.83 12.18
N SER A 136 6.42 10.63 13.45
CA SER A 136 6.02 9.42 14.17
C SER A 136 4.49 9.28 14.26
N LEU A 137 3.77 10.37 14.47
CA LEU A 137 2.31 10.39 14.50
C LEU A 137 1.70 10.05 13.12
N ILE A 138 2.22 10.66 12.05
CA ILE A 138 1.72 10.42 10.70
C ILE A 138 1.98 8.99 10.26
N VAL A 139 3.14 8.43 10.64
CA VAL A 139 3.47 7.02 10.42
C VAL A 139 2.46 6.11 11.11
N LEU A 140 2.10 6.37 12.37
CA LEU A 140 1.08 5.61 13.09
C LEU A 140 -0.31 5.70 12.42
N PHE A 141 -0.70 6.87 11.93
CA PHE A 141 -1.95 7.01 11.16
C PHE A 141 -1.92 6.18 9.87
N SER A 142 -0.83 6.24 9.13
CA SER A 142 -0.70 5.46 7.89
C SER A 142 -0.68 3.95 8.12
N THR A 143 -0.07 3.48 9.23
CA THR A 143 -0.12 2.06 9.60
C THR A 143 -1.51 1.62 10.05
N MET A 144 -2.23 2.47 10.78
CA MET A 144 -3.62 2.18 11.13
C MET A 144 -4.48 1.98 9.87
N GLY A 145 -4.31 2.85 8.87
CA GLY A 145 -4.97 2.68 7.57
C GLY A 145 -4.56 1.37 6.86
N ALA A 146 -3.27 1.00 6.93
CA ALA A 146 -2.77 -0.23 6.32
C ALA A 146 -3.34 -1.49 6.98
N THR A 147 -3.41 -1.54 8.31
CA THR A 147 -3.96 -2.69 9.05
C THR A 147 -5.47 -2.83 8.84
N LEU A 148 -6.21 -1.72 8.84
CA LEU A 148 -7.64 -1.72 8.51
C LEU A 148 -7.90 -2.15 7.07
N LEU A 149 -7.02 -1.80 6.13
CA LEU A 149 -7.16 -2.18 4.73
C LEU A 149 -7.01 -3.69 4.53
N ILE A 150 -6.05 -4.32 5.22
CA ILE A 150 -5.81 -5.77 5.15
C ILE A 150 -7.01 -6.57 5.67
N SER A 151 -7.76 -6.05 6.61
CA SER A 151 -8.93 -6.72 7.20
C SER A 151 -10.27 -6.26 6.61
N SER A 152 -10.28 -5.37 5.62
CA SER A 152 -11.53 -4.84 5.05
C SER A 152 -12.27 -5.88 4.21
N SER A 153 -13.58 -6.06 4.44
CA SER A 153 -14.45 -6.97 3.68
C SER A 153 -15.67 -6.28 3.03
N ASP A 154 -15.66 -4.95 3.05
CA ASP A 154 -16.72 -4.12 2.50
C ASP A 154 -16.13 -3.02 1.62
N LEU A 155 -16.81 -2.61 0.55
CA LEU A 155 -16.35 -1.56 -0.37
C LEU A 155 -16.12 -0.22 0.34
N VAL A 156 -16.94 0.12 1.34
CA VAL A 156 -16.84 1.39 2.08
C VAL A 156 -15.65 1.34 3.03
N SER A 157 -15.50 0.24 3.81
CA SER A 157 -14.37 0.07 4.73
C SER A 157 -13.04 0.04 3.98
N MET A 158 -12.99 -0.62 2.82
CA MET A 158 -11.85 -0.63 1.91
C MET A 158 -11.46 0.78 1.47
N TYR A 159 -12.43 1.56 0.97
CA TYR A 159 -12.17 2.92 0.50
C TYR A 159 -11.68 3.84 1.63
N LEU A 160 -12.32 3.83 2.78
CA LEU A 160 -11.93 4.66 3.92
C LEU A 160 -10.53 4.28 4.45
N SER A 161 -10.22 2.99 4.51
CA SER A 161 -8.92 2.51 4.98
C SER A 161 -7.78 2.91 4.04
N ILE A 162 -7.98 2.79 2.72
CA ILE A 162 -6.96 3.19 1.74
C ILE A 162 -6.75 4.71 1.71
N GLU A 163 -7.83 5.50 1.94
CA GLU A 163 -7.70 6.96 2.03
C GLU A 163 -6.96 7.37 3.31
N LEU A 164 -7.26 6.76 4.45
CA LEU A 164 -6.54 7.03 5.70
C LEU A 164 -5.04 6.78 5.54
N GLN A 165 -4.67 5.67 4.90
CA GLN A 165 -3.28 5.34 4.59
C GLN A 165 -2.66 6.36 3.62
N SER A 166 -3.36 6.69 2.54
CA SER A 166 -2.87 7.58 1.48
C SER A 166 -2.63 8.99 1.97
N PHE A 167 -3.55 9.57 2.76
CA PHE A 167 -3.37 10.90 3.35
C PHE A 167 -2.15 10.96 4.25
N GLY A 168 -1.93 9.95 5.10
CA GLY A 168 -0.72 9.87 5.91
C GLY A 168 0.55 9.93 5.06
N VAL A 169 0.57 9.21 3.96
CA VAL A 169 1.74 9.13 3.08
C VAL A 169 1.93 10.41 2.25
N TYR A 170 0.85 11.09 1.82
CA TYR A 170 0.95 12.39 1.14
C TYR A 170 1.57 13.45 2.06
N VAL A 171 1.16 13.50 3.33
CA VAL A 171 1.75 14.43 4.31
C VAL A 171 3.21 14.07 4.61
N LEU A 172 3.55 12.77 4.69
CA LEU A 172 4.95 12.34 4.86
C LEU A 172 5.85 12.81 3.71
N SER A 173 5.37 12.77 2.47
CA SER A 173 6.15 13.20 1.30
C SER A 173 6.46 14.70 1.31
N THR A 174 5.61 15.53 1.92
CA THR A 174 5.78 16.99 2.05
C THR A 174 6.36 17.44 3.39
N LEU A 175 6.86 16.50 4.22
CA LEU A 175 7.31 16.79 5.58
C LEU A 175 8.38 17.88 5.64
N TYR A 176 9.32 17.91 4.68
CA TYR A 176 10.36 18.91 4.56
C TYR A 176 9.91 20.07 3.69
N ARG A 177 9.07 20.93 4.23
CA ARG A 177 8.44 22.04 3.52
C ARG A 177 9.42 23.08 2.98
N ASP A 178 10.63 23.17 3.54
CA ASP A 178 11.66 24.13 3.12
C ASP A 178 12.43 23.66 1.87
N SER A 179 12.23 22.39 1.43
CA SER A 179 12.79 21.85 0.20
C SER A 179 11.77 21.92 -0.94
N GLU A 180 12.10 22.65 -1.99
CA GLU A 180 11.26 22.77 -3.18
C GLU A 180 11.04 21.40 -3.86
N SER A 181 12.05 20.53 -3.88
CA SER A 181 11.94 19.18 -4.43
C SER A 181 10.91 18.34 -3.67
N SER A 182 10.96 18.33 -2.32
CA SER A 182 10.03 17.55 -1.50
C SER A 182 8.58 18.04 -1.62
N THR A 183 8.38 19.37 -1.66
CA THR A 183 7.03 19.95 -1.82
C THR A 183 6.45 19.67 -3.20
N SER A 184 7.24 19.76 -4.27
CA SER A 184 6.82 19.43 -5.63
C SER A 184 6.49 17.93 -5.79
N ALA A 185 7.31 17.05 -5.18
CA ALA A 185 7.05 15.61 -5.16
C ALA A 185 5.74 15.27 -4.44
N GLY A 186 5.53 15.87 -3.28
CA GLY A 186 4.30 15.66 -2.51
C GLY A 186 3.06 16.17 -3.23
N LEU A 187 3.14 17.30 -3.93
CA LEU A 187 2.03 17.83 -4.73
C LEU A 187 1.70 16.89 -5.91
N LYS A 188 2.71 16.41 -6.64
CA LYS A 188 2.51 15.42 -7.71
C LYS A 188 1.83 14.16 -7.17
N TYR A 189 2.31 13.66 -6.03
CA TYR A 189 1.80 12.45 -5.41
C TYR A 189 0.35 12.63 -4.94
N PHE A 190 0.02 13.77 -4.33
CA PHE A 190 -1.34 14.09 -3.90
C PHE A 190 -2.33 14.20 -5.07
N LEU A 191 -1.99 14.96 -6.13
CA LEU A 191 -2.87 15.15 -7.27
C LEU A 191 -3.13 13.84 -8.02
N LEU A 192 -2.06 13.09 -8.32
CA LEU A 192 -2.18 11.85 -9.07
C LEU A 192 -2.77 10.73 -8.20
N GLY A 193 -2.43 10.69 -6.91
CA GLY A 193 -3.04 9.78 -5.96
C GLY A 193 -4.53 10.05 -5.74
N GLY A 194 -4.95 11.32 -5.70
CA GLY A 194 -6.36 11.71 -5.64
C GLY A 194 -7.15 11.23 -6.86
N LEU A 195 -6.57 11.31 -8.07
CA LEU A 195 -7.19 10.77 -9.27
C LEU A 195 -7.43 9.25 -9.15
N SER A 196 -6.47 8.50 -8.62
CA SER A 196 -6.64 7.04 -8.40
C SER A 196 -7.76 6.74 -7.39
N SER A 197 -7.87 7.54 -6.34
CA SER A 197 -8.93 7.43 -5.33
C SER A 197 -10.32 7.69 -5.92
N CYS A 198 -10.43 8.70 -6.80
CA CYS A 198 -11.68 8.96 -7.53
C CYS A 198 -12.09 7.76 -8.41
N LEU A 199 -11.13 7.08 -9.07
CA LEU A 199 -11.42 5.89 -9.85
C LEU A 199 -11.91 4.73 -8.98
N ILE A 200 -11.29 4.50 -7.81
CA ILE A 200 -11.72 3.46 -6.87
C ILE A 200 -13.13 3.75 -6.36
N LEU A 201 -13.41 5.00 -5.97
CA LEU A 201 -14.73 5.40 -5.49
C LEU A 201 -15.80 5.28 -6.57
N LEU A 202 -15.50 5.70 -7.79
CA LEU A 202 -16.40 5.56 -8.94
C LEU A 202 -16.70 4.07 -9.21
N GLY A 203 -15.68 3.22 -9.18
CA GLY A 203 -15.84 1.77 -9.33
C GLY A 203 -16.71 1.15 -8.24
N ALA A 204 -16.47 1.50 -6.97
CA ALA A 204 -17.30 1.06 -5.85
C ALA A 204 -18.75 1.56 -5.96
N GLY A 205 -18.94 2.82 -6.38
CA GLY A 205 -20.26 3.40 -6.61
C GLY A 205 -21.03 2.70 -7.73
N LEU A 206 -20.36 2.31 -8.83
CA LEU A 206 -20.96 1.52 -9.90
C LEU A 206 -21.38 0.13 -9.43
N ILE A 207 -20.51 -0.57 -8.68
CA ILE A 207 -20.86 -1.87 -8.11
C ILE A 207 -22.12 -1.73 -7.25
N TYR A 208 -22.17 -0.76 -6.36
CA TYR A 208 -23.32 -0.51 -5.51
C TYR A 208 -24.58 -0.14 -6.33
N ALA A 209 -24.46 0.67 -7.37
CA ALA A 209 -25.59 1.08 -8.20
C ALA A 209 -26.26 -0.11 -8.94
N PHE A 210 -25.46 -1.10 -9.35
CA PHE A 210 -25.98 -2.27 -10.06
C PHE A 210 -26.37 -3.43 -9.15
N THR A 211 -25.74 -3.58 -7.98
CA THR A 211 -25.97 -4.71 -7.08
C THR A 211 -26.80 -4.36 -5.85
N GLY A 212 -26.74 -3.09 -5.38
CA GLY A 212 -27.31 -2.67 -4.10
C GLY A 212 -26.52 -3.19 -2.88
N LEU A 213 -25.36 -3.84 -3.07
CA LEU A 213 -24.57 -4.50 -2.05
C LEU A 213 -23.21 -3.85 -1.91
N THR A 214 -22.66 -3.83 -0.68
CA THR A 214 -21.32 -3.30 -0.39
C THR A 214 -20.37 -4.38 0.10
N ASN A 215 -20.86 -5.44 0.74
CA ASN A 215 -20.07 -6.52 1.31
C ASN A 215 -19.59 -7.49 0.22
N PHE A 216 -18.32 -7.91 0.28
CA PHE A 216 -17.70 -8.76 -0.74
C PHE A 216 -18.34 -10.15 -0.85
N GLU A 217 -18.67 -10.79 0.27
CA GLU A 217 -19.30 -12.12 0.28
C GLU A 217 -20.71 -12.08 -0.32
N SER A 218 -21.48 -11.03 -0.01
CA SER A 218 -22.82 -10.87 -0.58
C SER A 218 -22.77 -10.54 -2.07
N ILE A 219 -21.77 -9.79 -2.53
CA ILE A 219 -21.53 -9.57 -3.97
C ILE A 219 -21.18 -10.88 -4.66
N TYR A 220 -20.31 -11.70 -4.04
CA TYR A 220 -19.98 -13.03 -4.57
C TYR A 220 -21.20 -13.94 -4.68
N SER A 221 -22.04 -14.01 -3.64
CA SER A 221 -23.25 -14.81 -3.65
C SER A 221 -24.23 -14.35 -4.74
N LEU A 222 -24.32 -13.05 -4.98
CA LEU A 222 -25.15 -12.49 -6.06
C LEU A 222 -24.60 -12.86 -7.45
N ILE A 223 -23.28 -12.82 -7.63
CA ILE A 223 -22.63 -13.20 -8.90
C ILE A 223 -22.88 -14.69 -9.20
N SER A 224 -22.81 -15.55 -8.19
CA SER A 224 -22.97 -16.99 -8.36
C SER A 224 -24.38 -17.42 -8.76
N VAL A 225 -25.41 -16.59 -8.47
CA VAL A 225 -26.84 -16.91 -8.70
C VAL A 225 -27.40 -16.16 -9.91
N ASN A 226 -26.85 -15.00 -10.30
CA ASN A 226 -27.45 -14.15 -11.32
C ASN A 226 -26.93 -14.47 -12.74
N GLU A 227 -27.89 -14.82 -13.61
CA GLU A 227 -27.70 -14.95 -15.08
C GLU A 227 -27.94 -13.62 -15.84
N ILE A 228 -28.21 -12.50 -15.14
CA ILE A 228 -28.68 -11.26 -15.75
C ILE A 228 -27.52 -10.45 -16.34
N ASN A 229 -27.46 -10.36 -17.65
CA ASN A 229 -26.36 -9.77 -18.43
C ASN A 229 -26.02 -8.31 -18.08
N TYR A 230 -26.98 -7.43 -17.73
CA TYR A 230 -26.72 -6.03 -17.46
C TYR A 230 -26.08 -5.81 -16.08
N ILE A 231 -26.39 -6.63 -15.08
CA ILE A 231 -25.75 -6.58 -13.75
C ILE A 231 -24.28 -6.98 -13.87
N SER A 232 -24.00 -8.03 -14.64
CA SER A 232 -22.63 -8.51 -14.85
C SER A 232 -21.74 -7.47 -15.58
N GLN A 233 -22.29 -6.73 -16.54
CA GLN A 233 -21.58 -5.66 -17.25
C GLN A 233 -21.25 -4.48 -16.32
N GLY A 234 -22.21 -4.02 -15.52
CA GLY A 234 -22.00 -2.94 -14.58
C GLY A 234 -20.98 -3.29 -13.48
N LEU A 235 -21.06 -4.51 -12.98
CA LEU A 235 -20.14 -5.04 -11.98
C LEU A 235 -18.72 -5.19 -12.55
N SER A 236 -18.57 -5.70 -13.78
CA SER A 236 -17.26 -5.84 -14.42
C SER A 236 -16.59 -4.48 -14.66
N LEU A 237 -17.35 -3.48 -15.11
CA LEU A 237 -16.85 -2.12 -15.29
C LEU A 237 -16.39 -1.51 -13.94
N GLY A 238 -17.20 -1.67 -12.89
CA GLY A 238 -16.86 -1.22 -11.55
C GLY A 238 -15.56 -1.84 -11.02
N LEU A 239 -15.40 -3.15 -11.18
CA LEU A 239 -14.18 -3.85 -10.76
C LEU A 239 -12.96 -3.46 -11.58
N ILE A 240 -13.08 -3.27 -12.89
CA ILE A 240 -11.98 -2.77 -13.73
C ILE A 240 -11.51 -1.41 -13.23
N LEU A 241 -12.40 -0.48 -12.89
CA LEU A 241 -12.04 0.83 -12.37
C LEU A 241 -11.34 0.76 -11.02
N ILE A 242 -11.79 -0.11 -10.11
CA ILE A 242 -11.14 -0.37 -8.82
C ILE A 242 -9.72 -0.90 -9.05
N ILE A 243 -9.54 -1.89 -9.91
CA ILE A 243 -8.24 -2.49 -10.21
C ILE A 243 -7.30 -1.46 -10.84
N ILE A 244 -7.77 -0.65 -11.80
CA ILE A 244 -6.98 0.44 -12.39
C ILE A 244 -6.52 1.42 -11.30
N GLY A 245 -7.40 1.79 -10.37
CA GLY A 245 -7.04 2.65 -9.24
C GLY A 245 -5.97 2.03 -8.34
N PHE A 246 -6.04 0.73 -8.06
CA PHE A 246 -5.00 0.03 -7.30
C PHE A 246 -3.70 -0.10 -8.07
N LEU A 247 -3.73 -0.43 -9.36
CA LEU A 247 -2.54 -0.46 -10.22
C LEU A 247 -1.82 0.89 -10.23
N PHE A 248 -2.58 1.99 -10.22
CA PHE A 248 -2.02 3.33 -10.08
C PHE A 248 -1.33 3.50 -8.72
N LYS A 249 -1.98 3.13 -7.62
CA LYS A 249 -1.43 3.27 -6.25
C LYS A 249 -0.18 2.43 -6.01
N ILE A 250 -0.06 1.23 -6.58
CA ILE A 250 1.14 0.40 -6.47
C ILE A 250 2.24 0.80 -7.48
N ALA A 251 1.96 1.74 -8.37
CA ALA A 251 2.85 2.18 -9.45
C ALA A 251 3.16 1.08 -10.47
N ALA A 252 2.15 0.29 -10.87
CA ALA A 252 2.28 -0.64 -11.98
C ALA A 252 2.24 0.08 -13.33
N ALA A 253 2.99 -0.38 -14.32
CA ALA A 253 2.91 0.21 -15.66
C ALA A 253 1.58 -0.19 -16.34
N PRO A 254 0.96 0.72 -17.09
CA PRO A 254 1.49 2.01 -17.59
C PRO A 254 1.35 3.20 -16.62
N LEU A 255 0.74 3.03 -15.46
CA LEU A 255 0.39 4.10 -14.52
C LEU A 255 1.50 4.43 -13.50
N HIS A 256 2.75 4.15 -13.82
CA HIS A 256 3.92 4.22 -12.93
C HIS A 256 4.61 5.60 -12.86
N ASN A 257 4.27 6.56 -13.75
CA ASN A 257 5.06 7.77 -14.00
C ASN A 257 5.33 8.64 -12.76
N TRP A 258 4.47 8.54 -11.74
CA TRP A 258 4.62 9.32 -10.52
C TRP A 258 5.74 8.79 -9.60
N SER A 259 5.97 7.47 -9.59
CA SER A 259 6.80 6.85 -8.56
C SER A 259 8.30 7.16 -8.69
N PRO A 260 8.93 7.20 -9.88
CA PRO A 260 10.36 7.55 -9.98
C PRO A 260 10.65 8.99 -9.55
N ASP A 261 9.77 9.93 -9.88
CA ASP A 261 9.92 11.34 -9.50
C ASP A 261 9.73 11.52 -7.99
N VAL A 262 8.66 10.95 -7.44
CA VAL A 262 8.37 11.05 -6.00
C VAL A 262 9.45 10.39 -5.16
N TYR A 263 9.95 9.22 -5.56
CA TYR A 263 10.99 8.50 -4.78
C TYR A 263 12.36 9.19 -4.83
N ASP A 264 12.68 9.87 -5.94
CA ASP A 264 13.93 10.63 -6.07
C ASP A 264 13.93 11.88 -5.18
N ASP A 265 12.82 12.63 -5.20
CA ASP A 265 12.70 13.95 -4.60
C ASP A 265 12.35 13.91 -3.10
N THR A 266 11.75 12.80 -2.61
CA THR A 266 11.46 12.65 -1.17
C THR A 266 12.69 12.22 -0.37
N PRO A 267 12.75 12.54 0.95
CA PRO A 267 13.82 12.05 1.83
C PRO A 267 13.87 10.52 1.87
N THR A 268 15.07 9.94 1.93
CA THR A 268 15.27 8.48 1.85
C THR A 268 14.45 7.67 2.84
N ILE A 269 14.24 8.17 4.05
CA ILE A 269 13.44 7.50 5.08
C ILE A 269 11.96 7.49 4.72
N VAL A 270 11.45 8.59 4.19
CA VAL A 270 10.07 8.64 3.68
C VAL A 270 9.94 7.72 2.48
N THR A 271 10.96 7.67 1.60
CA THR A 271 10.97 6.77 0.45
C THR A 271 10.88 5.29 0.87
N ILE A 272 11.59 4.86 1.93
CA ILE A 272 11.47 3.49 2.46
C ILE A 272 10.03 3.19 2.85
N TRP A 273 9.40 4.11 3.59
CA TRP A 273 8.02 3.95 4.01
C TRP A 273 7.07 3.81 2.83
N LEU A 274 7.21 4.72 1.83
CA LEU A 274 6.43 4.74 0.59
C LEU A 274 6.56 3.47 -0.25
N THR A 275 7.76 2.90 -0.30
CA THR A 275 8.04 1.73 -1.14
C THR A 275 7.54 0.42 -0.54
N ILE A 276 7.39 0.34 0.78
CA ILE A 276 7.11 -0.91 1.47
C ILE A 276 5.66 -0.96 1.95
N MET A 277 5.25 -0.05 2.85
CA MET A 277 4.01 -0.18 3.61
C MET A 277 2.73 -0.14 2.77
N PRO A 278 2.52 0.87 1.89
CA PRO A 278 1.32 0.93 1.09
C PRO A 278 1.21 -0.22 0.08
N LYS A 279 2.35 -0.68 -0.43
CA LYS A 279 2.35 -1.75 -1.43
C LYS A 279 1.96 -3.10 -0.84
N ILE A 280 2.45 -3.44 0.36
CA ILE A 280 2.07 -4.67 1.03
C ILE A 280 0.55 -4.69 1.24
N SER A 281 0.00 -3.65 1.87
CA SER A 281 -1.42 -3.60 2.21
C SER A 281 -2.33 -3.68 0.98
N ILE A 282 -1.99 -2.98 -0.11
CA ILE A 282 -2.77 -3.01 -1.36
C ILE A 282 -2.64 -4.36 -2.07
N LEU A 283 -1.46 -4.96 -2.11
CA LEU A 283 -1.27 -6.27 -2.76
C LEU A 283 -2.03 -7.37 -2.04
N ILE A 284 -2.08 -7.33 -0.71
CA ILE A 284 -2.84 -8.28 0.08
C ILE A 284 -4.35 -8.05 -0.08
N LEU A 285 -4.79 -6.80 -0.11
CA LEU A 285 -6.19 -6.50 -0.43
C LEU A 285 -6.56 -7.02 -1.83
N LEU A 286 -5.70 -6.86 -2.84
CA LEU A 286 -5.94 -7.42 -4.17
C LEU A 286 -6.07 -8.94 -4.12
N LEU A 287 -5.26 -9.62 -3.32
CA LEU A 287 -5.36 -11.06 -3.10
C LEU A 287 -6.68 -11.43 -2.41
N GLU A 288 -7.11 -10.68 -1.41
CA GLU A 288 -8.39 -10.92 -0.71
C GLU A 288 -9.60 -10.63 -1.60
N LEU A 289 -9.60 -9.54 -2.34
CA LEU A 289 -10.63 -9.27 -3.35
C LEU A 289 -10.75 -10.42 -4.35
N TYR A 290 -9.60 -10.97 -4.72
CA TYR A 290 -9.52 -12.13 -5.58
C TYR A 290 -10.20 -13.37 -4.99
N THR A 291 -9.91 -13.68 -3.73
CA THR A 291 -10.42 -14.87 -3.04
C THR A 291 -11.85 -14.70 -2.58
N GLN A 292 -12.24 -13.52 -2.09
CA GLN A 292 -13.58 -13.28 -1.53
C GLN A 292 -14.64 -13.01 -2.59
N ILE A 293 -14.33 -12.25 -3.63
CA ILE A 293 -15.28 -12.00 -4.72
C ILE A 293 -15.30 -13.16 -5.72
N GLY A 294 -14.31 -14.06 -5.66
CA GLY A 294 -14.25 -15.25 -6.53
C GLY A 294 -14.09 -14.90 -8.02
N PHE A 295 -13.82 -13.64 -8.31
CA PHE A 295 -13.93 -13.06 -9.65
C PHE A 295 -12.87 -13.56 -10.63
N ILE A 296 -11.79 -14.12 -10.11
CA ILE A 296 -10.65 -14.52 -10.95
C ILE A 296 -10.41 -16.04 -10.92
N GLY A 297 -10.80 -16.77 -9.90
CA GLY A 297 -10.45 -18.19 -9.78
C GLY A 297 -11.56 -19.18 -9.50
N GLY A 298 -12.65 -18.74 -8.90
CA GLY A 298 -13.77 -19.65 -8.61
C GLY A 298 -14.43 -20.26 -9.84
N LEU A 299 -14.34 -19.60 -10.99
CA LEU A 299 -14.91 -20.08 -12.25
C LEU A 299 -13.92 -20.94 -13.07
N ASP A 300 -12.60 -20.79 -12.91
CA ASP A 300 -11.66 -21.70 -13.56
C ASP A 300 -11.81 -23.14 -13.04
N SER A 301 -12.11 -23.31 -11.75
CA SER A 301 -12.43 -24.63 -11.20
C SER A 301 -13.78 -25.19 -11.71
N LEU A 302 -14.76 -24.31 -11.96
CA LEU A 302 -16.03 -24.69 -12.58
C LEU A 302 -15.88 -24.93 -14.10
N ILE A 303 -15.02 -24.16 -14.78
CA ILE A 303 -14.72 -24.36 -16.22
C ILE A 303 -13.87 -25.62 -16.42
N ILE A 304 -12.95 -25.95 -15.54
CA ILE A 304 -12.21 -27.22 -15.58
C ILE A 304 -13.15 -28.39 -15.33
N ASN A 305 -14.13 -28.27 -14.43
CA ASN A 305 -15.18 -29.25 -14.25
C ASN A 305 -16.11 -29.32 -15.45
N THR A 306 -16.43 -28.20 -16.13
CA THR A 306 -17.25 -28.23 -17.35
C THR A 306 -16.49 -28.79 -18.54
N ASN A 307 -15.15 -28.63 -18.64
CA ASN A 307 -14.35 -29.31 -19.65
C ASN A 307 -14.28 -30.82 -19.42
N GLY A 308 -14.21 -31.28 -18.16
CA GLY A 308 -14.39 -32.68 -17.81
C GLY A 308 -15.79 -33.22 -18.16
N TYR A 309 -16.82 -32.41 -17.96
CA TYR A 309 -18.19 -32.73 -18.40
C TYR A 309 -18.34 -32.58 -19.91
N ALA A 310 -17.61 -31.69 -20.59
CA ALA A 310 -17.64 -31.58 -22.05
C ALA A 310 -17.02 -32.80 -22.75
N GLU A 311 -16.02 -33.46 -22.19
CA GLU A 311 -15.55 -34.74 -22.68
C GLU A 311 -16.59 -35.86 -22.45
N ILE A 312 -17.25 -35.87 -21.30
CA ILE A 312 -18.37 -36.81 -21.03
C ILE A 312 -19.57 -36.46 -21.89
N LEU A 313 -19.87 -35.18 -22.13
CA LEU A 313 -20.97 -34.76 -23.02
C LEU A 313 -20.67 -35.10 -24.49
N ASN A 314 -19.44 -34.94 -24.95
CA ASN A 314 -19.03 -35.36 -26.29
C ASN A 314 -19.14 -36.88 -26.47
N THR A 315 -18.91 -37.67 -25.43
CA THR A 315 -19.17 -39.13 -25.47
C THR A 315 -20.64 -39.46 -25.41
N ILE A 316 -21.51 -38.63 -24.79
CA ILE A 316 -22.95 -38.78 -24.72
C ILE A 316 -23.64 -38.29 -26.02
N THR A 317 -23.14 -37.24 -26.66
CA THR A 317 -23.65 -36.73 -27.96
C THR A 317 -23.34 -37.70 -29.12
N THR A 318 -22.27 -38.48 -29.02
CA THR A 318 -22.05 -39.63 -29.94
C THR A 318 -23.04 -40.76 -29.75
N LEU A 319 -23.85 -40.76 -28.66
CA LEU A 319 -24.92 -41.73 -28.37
C LEU A 319 -26.31 -41.25 -28.76
N ASN A 320 -26.45 -40.19 -29.57
CA ASN A 320 -27.69 -39.78 -30.25
C ASN A 320 -28.91 -39.46 -29.35
N ILE A 321 -28.71 -38.72 -28.25
CA ILE A 321 -29.81 -38.21 -27.42
C ILE A 321 -30.01 -36.71 -27.71
N ASN A 322 -31.23 -36.36 -28.15
CA ASN A 322 -31.69 -35.04 -28.62
C ASN A 322 -31.21 -33.84 -27.81
N SER A 323 -30.48 -32.96 -28.48
CA SER A 323 -29.75 -31.80 -28.01
C SER A 323 -30.54 -30.49 -27.78
N ASN A 324 -31.88 -30.53 -27.71
CA ASN A 324 -32.70 -29.30 -27.69
C ASN A 324 -32.93 -28.67 -26.31
N ILE A 325 -32.35 -29.22 -25.24
CA ILE A 325 -32.48 -28.68 -23.85
C ILE A 325 -31.28 -27.85 -23.44
N PHE A 326 -30.13 -28.00 -24.10
CA PHE A 326 -28.85 -27.38 -23.65
C PHE A 326 -28.45 -26.09 -24.35
N THR A 327 -29.15 -25.63 -25.39
CA THR A 327 -28.76 -24.44 -26.15
C THR A 327 -29.09 -23.10 -25.49
N HIS A 328 -29.87 -23.08 -24.39
CA HIS A 328 -30.17 -21.85 -23.65
C HIS A 328 -29.22 -21.54 -22.49
N GLN A 329 -28.37 -22.49 -22.10
CA GLN A 329 -27.45 -22.31 -20.95
C GLN A 329 -26.11 -21.70 -21.34
N GLU A 330 -25.72 -21.66 -22.62
CA GLU A 330 -24.45 -21.11 -23.09
C GLU A 330 -24.42 -19.58 -23.18
N ILE A 331 -25.58 -18.91 -23.23
CA ILE A 331 -25.64 -17.45 -23.45
C ILE A 331 -25.40 -16.65 -22.14
N GLY A 332 -25.79 -17.18 -20.99
CA GLY A 332 -25.56 -16.53 -19.70
C GLY A 332 -24.11 -16.65 -19.18
N GLY A 333 -23.48 -17.81 -19.39
CA GLY A 333 -22.12 -18.08 -18.97
C GLY A 333 -21.04 -17.30 -19.74
N ALA A 334 -21.28 -17.00 -21.03
CA ALA A 334 -20.30 -16.34 -21.89
C ALA A 334 -19.95 -14.91 -21.46
N ASN A 335 -20.88 -14.15 -20.91
CA ASN A 335 -20.64 -12.76 -20.53
C ASN A 335 -19.94 -12.63 -19.18
N ALA A 336 -20.20 -13.49 -18.21
CA ALA A 336 -19.48 -13.56 -16.97
C ALA A 336 -18.02 -14.02 -17.19
N VAL A 337 -17.85 -15.02 -18.07
CA VAL A 337 -16.54 -15.50 -18.52
C VAL A 337 -15.75 -14.37 -19.19
N ASN A 338 -16.38 -13.56 -20.07
CA ASN A 338 -15.72 -12.43 -20.73
C ASN A 338 -15.23 -11.36 -19.76
N SER A 339 -15.96 -11.07 -18.69
CA SER A 339 -15.54 -10.06 -17.69
C SER A 339 -14.32 -10.52 -16.89
N ILE A 340 -14.24 -11.79 -16.56
CA ILE A 340 -13.09 -12.40 -15.85
C ILE A 340 -11.84 -12.38 -16.73
N TYR A 341 -11.97 -12.75 -18.01
CA TYR A 341 -10.87 -12.67 -18.97
C TYR A 341 -10.37 -11.23 -19.14
N LEU A 342 -11.25 -10.22 -19.09
CA LEU A 342 -10.84 -8.82 -19.18
C LEU A 342 -9.93 -8.42 -17.99
N ILE A 343 -10.30 -8.79 -16.76
CA ILE A 343 -9.49 -8.50 -15.56
C ILE A 343 -8.15 -9.24 -15.60
N LYS A 344 -8.17 -10.52 -15.91
CA LYS A 344 -6.96 -11.33 -16.08
C LYS A 344 -6.03 -10.73 -17.15
N ASN A 345 -6.57 -10.37 -18.31
CA ASN A 345 -5.81 -9.74 -19.39
C ASN A 345 -5.26 -8.37 -18.97
N LEU A 346 -6.00 -7.57 -18.22
CA LEU A 346 -5.55 -6.28 -17.71
C LEU A 346 -4.35 -6.47 -16.75
N LEU A 347 -4.41 -7.44 -15.83
CA LEU A 347 -3.31 -7.77 -14.94
C LEU A 347 -2.11 -8.32 -15.71
N LEU A 348 -2.31 -9.18 -16.72
CA LEU A 348 -1.23 -9.67 -17.59
C LEU A 348 -0.56 -8.56 -18.38
N ILE A 349 -1.33 -7.67 -18.99
CA ILE A 349 -0.79 -6.54 -19.74
C ILE A 349 0.00 -5.61 -18.81
N SER A 350 -0.56 -5.28 -17.65
CA SER A 350 0.14 -4.43 -16.68
C SER A 350 1.41 -5.09 -16.13
N SER A 351 1.41 -6.41 -15.93
CA SER A 351 2.60 -7.16 -15.50
C SER A 351 3.70 -7.13 -16.57
N LEU A 352 3.38 -7.44 -17.82
CA LEU A 352 4.33 -7.40 -18.93
C LEU A 352 4.92 -6.00 -19.14
N LEU A 353 4.07 -4.97 -19.16
CA LEU A 353 4.53 -3.59 -19.30
C LEU A 353 5.43 -3.16 -18.13
N SER A 354 5.11 -3.56 -16.90
CA SER A 354 5.92 -3.22 -15.74
C SER A 354 7.28 -3.93 -15.75
N LEU A 355 7.35 -5.17 -16.23
CA LEU A 355 8.61 -5.89 -16.43
C LEU A 355 9.49 -5.21 -17.50
N ILE A 356 8.91 -4.88 -18.65
CA ILE A 356 9.65 -4.26 -19.76
C ILE A 356 10.13 -2.85 -19.37
N ILE A 357 9.23 -2.00 -18.90
CA ILE A 357 9.54 -0.62 -18.54
C ILE A 357 10.48 -0.58 -17.34
N GLY A 358 10.23 -1.37 -16.30
CA GLY A 358 11.05 -1.44 -15.11
C GLY A 358 12.50 -1.83 -15.41
N THR A 359 12.72 -2.78 -16.32
CA THR A 359 14.08 -3.22 -16.70
C THR A 359 14.74 -2.27 -17.69
N VAL A 360 14.11 -1.95 -18.81
CA VAL A 360 14.72 -1.13 -19.89
C VAL A 360 14.98 0.29 -19.42
N VAL A 361 13.99 0.95 -18.82
CA VAL A 361 14.15 2.33 -18.35
C VAL A 361 15.01 2.37 -17.07
N GLY A 362 14.94 1.35 -16.23
CA GLY A 362 15.78 1.20 -15.03
C GLY A 362 17.27 1.21 -15.35
N LEU A 363 17.71 0.48 -16.39
CA LEU A 363 19.11 0.43 -16.81
C LEU A 363 19.66 1.76 -17.32
N SER A 364 18.81 2.65 -17.80
CA SER A 364 19.21 3.97 -18.29
C SER A 364 19.36 5.05 -17.20
N GLN A 365 18.99 4.73 -15.94
CA GLN A 365 18.98 5.70 -14.85
C GLN A 365 20.37 5.91 -14.25
N THR A 366 20.74 7.18 -14.01
CA THR A 366 22.00 7.58 -13.40
C THR A 366 21.86 7.83 -11.88
N ARG A 367 20.63 8.11 -11.39
CA ARG A 367 20.36 8.36 -9.98
C ARG A 367 19.94 7.09 -9.27
N ILE A 368 20.58 6.74 -8.14
CA ILE A 368 20.34 5.50 -7.41
C ILE A 368 18.87 5.37 -6.97
N LYS A 369 18.24 6.43 -6.47
CA LYS A 369 16.85 6.38 -6.03
C LYS A 369 15.89 6.12 -7.19
N ARG A 370 16.13 6.69 -8.38
CA ARG A 370 15.33 6.41 -9.59
C ARG A 370 15.53 4.98 -10.06
N LEU A 371 16.76 4.49 -10.05
CA LEU A 371 17.06 3.09 -10.39
C LEU A 371 16.28 2.14 -9.46
N LEU A 372 16.28 2.40 -8.14
CA LEU A 372 15.50 1.62 -7.19
C LEU A 372 13.99 1.75 -7.42
N ALA A 373 13.49 2.91 -7.83
CA ALA A 373 12.08 3.09 -8.19
C ALA A 373 11.69 2.19 -9.38
N TYR A 374 12.49 2.15 -10.44
CA TYR A 374 12.24 1.25 -11.57
C TYR A 374 12.42 -0.22 -11.21
N SER A 375 13.36 -0.55 -10.33
CA SER A 375 13.47 -1.89 -9.76
C SER A 375 12.18 -2.29 -9.03
N THR A 376 11.57 -1.39 -8.24
CA THR A 376 10.29 -1.70 -7.58
C THR A 376 9.16 -1.92 -8.58
N ILE A 377 9.13 -1.22 -9.72
CA ILE A 377 8.14 -1.41 -10.79
C ILE A 377 8.29 -2.80 -11.41
N SER A 378 9.52 -3.25 -11.69
CA SER A 378 9.76 -4.59 -12.22
C SER A 378 9.36 -5.70 -11.23
N HIS A 379 9.65 -5.54 -9.94
CA HIS A 379 9.22 -6.49 -8.91
C HIS A 379 7.70 -6.59 -8.79
N ILE A 380 6.99 -5.45 -8.89
CA ILE A 380 5.52 -5.45 -8.94
C ILE A 380 5.02 -6.21 -10.17
N GLY A 381 5.71 -6.12 -11.30
CA GLY A 381 5.38 -6.89 -12.51
C GLY A 381 5.36 -8.40 -12.25
N PHE A 382 6.34 -8.95 -11.54
CA PHE A 382 6.35 -10.38 -11.15
C PHE A 382 5.20 -10.73 -10.20
N ILE A 383 4.89 -9.87 -9.23
CA ILE A 383 3.79 -10.09 -8.29
C ILE A 383 2.44 -10.10 -9.03
N LEU A 384 2.23 -9.15 -9.94
CA LEU A 384 1.00 -9.08 -10.75
C LEU A 384 0.86 -10.26 -11.70
N LEU A 385 1.97 -10.77 -12.23
CA LEU A 385 1.98 -11.99 -13.04
C LEU A 385 1.51 -13.20 -12.23
N ALA A 386 2.03 -13.37 -11.03
CA ALA A 386 1.62 -14.45 -10.14
C ALA A 386 0.13 -14.34 -9.77
N LEU A 387 -0.36 -13.11 -9.52
CA LEU A 387 -1.78 -12.85 -9.28
C LEU A 387 -2.66 -13.19 -10.50
N ALA A 388 -2.20 -12.90 -11.72
CA ALA A 388 -2.95 -13.15 -12.95
C ALA A 388 -3.03 -14.64 -13.29
N ILE A 389 -2.01 -15.46 -12.96
CA ILE A 389 -1.96 -16.90 -13.23
C ILE A 389 -2.95 -17.67 -12.34
N ASN A 390 -3.02 -17.32 -11.08
CA ASN A 390 -3.96 -17.84 -10.08
C ASN A 390 -4.04 -19.36 -9.92
N THR A 391 -2.94 -20.00 -9.73
CA THR A 391 -2.87 -21.37 -9.23
C THR A 391 -2.50 -21.37 -7.74
N GLU A 392 -2.77 -22.44 -7.00
CA GLU A 392 -2.33 -22.55 -5.60
C GLU A 392 -0.83 -22.27 -5.45
N GLN A 393 -0.03 -22.84 -6.34
CA GLN A 393 1.42 -22.61 -6.36
C GLN A 393 1.81 -21.17 -6.67
N SER A 394 1.01 -20.45 -7.50
CA SER A 394 1.28 -19.03 -7.80
C SER A 394 0.95 -18.11 -6.63
N ILE A 395 -0.06 -18.44 -5.83
CA ILE A 395 -0.43 -17.69 -4.61
C ILE A 395 0.66 -17.87 -3.54
N ASP A 396 1.14 -19.08 -3.31
CA ASP A 396 2.24 -19.35 -2.39
C ASP A 396 3.51 -18.60 -2.80
N SER A 397 3.84 -18.62 -4.10
CA SER A 397 4.97 -17.89 -4.65
C SER A 397 4.80 -16.37 -4.52
N LEU A 398 3.60 -15.85 -4.67
CA LEU A 398 3.27 -14.43 -4.49
C LEU A 398 3.51 -13.98 -3.05
N LEU A 399 3.01 -14.72 -2.06
CA LEU A 399 3.21 -14.40 -0.64
C LEU A 399 4.70 -14.44 -0.28
N PHE A 400 5.42 -15.48 -0.70
CA PHE A 400 6.86 -15.57 -0.50
C PHE A 400 7.61 -14.38 -1.14
N TYR A 401 7.24 -14.01 -2.36
CA TYR A 401 7.87 -12.92 -3.09
C TYR A 401 7.64 -11.56 -2.43
N ILE A 402 6.44 -11.30 -1.89
CA ILE A 402 6.15 -10.07 -1.14
C ILE A 402 7.06 -9.97 0.08
N ILE A 403 7.23 -11.04 0.84
CA ILE A 403 8.12 -11.08 2.01
C ILE A 403 9.57 -10.80 1.61
N GLN A 404 10.06 -11.49 0.59
CA GLN A 404 11.42 -11.30 0.09
C GLN A 404 11.65 -9.88 -0.42
N TYR A 405 10.74 -9.35 -1.23
CA TYR A 405 10.80 -8.00 -1.77
C TYR A 405 10.89 -6.94 -0.68
N THR A 406 10.09 -7.07 0.37
CA THR A 406 10.09 -6.10 1.48
C THR A 406 11.40 -6.12 2.26
N ILE A 407 11.94 -7.31 2.57
CA ILE A 407 13.21 -7.45 3.29
C ILE A 407 14.37 -6.92 2.45
N THR A 408 14.41 -7.24 1.16
CA THR A 408 15.49 -6.75 0.27
C THR A 408 15.44 -5.24 0.11
N ASN A 409 14.28 -4.62 -0.11
CA ASN A 409 14.15 -3.17 -0.19
C ASN A 409 14.55 -2.49 1.11
N LEU A 410 14.10 -3.00 2.25
CA LEU A 410 14.48 -2.46 3.55
C LEU A 410 16.01 -2.46 3.70
N ASN A 411 16.66 -3.58 3.41
CA ASN A 411 18.12 -3.69 3.53
C ASN A 411 18.85 -2.73 2.59
N VAL A 412 18.44 -2.63 1.33
CA VAL A 412 19.07 -1.73 0.34
C VAL A 412 18.97 -0.28 0.79
N PHE A 413 17.80 0.17 1.22
CA PHE A 413 17.64 1.55 1.68
C PHE A 413 18.37 1.82 3.00
N LEU A 414 18.45 0.87 3.93
CA LEU A 414 19.23 1.01 5.15
C LEU A 414 20.72 1.14 4.85
N ILE A 415 21.25 0.39 3.87
CA ILE A 415 22.64 0.53 3.41
C ILE A 415 22.87 1.93 2.80
N ILE A 416 21.94 2.43 1.97
CA ILE A 416 22.06 3.77 1.39
C ILE A 416 22.09 4.83 2.49
N ILE A 417 21.24 4.71 3.50
CA ILE A 417 21.24 5.60 4.66
C ILE A 417 22.59 5.52 5.39
N ALA A 418 23.11 4.33 5.65
CA ALA A 418 24.39 4.13 6.32
C ALA A 418 25.57 4.73 5.52
N LEU A 419 25.56 4.56 4.20
CA LEU A 419 26.58 5.14 3.31
C LEU A 419 26.50 6.68 3.23
N SER A 420 25.32 7.26 3.35
CA SER A 420 25.17 8.73 3.38
C SER A 420 25.67 9.36 4.68
N TYR A 421 25.96 8.54 5.70
CA TYR A 421 26.44 8.97 7.02
C TYR A 421 27.97 9.05 7.11
N ASN A 422 28.67 8.28 6.27
CA ASN A 422 30.13 8.31 6.15
C ASN A 422 30.56 9.37 5.12
#